data_be8daae914fdd0c39e16f625906676ef
#
_entry.id   be8daae914fdd0c39e16f625906676ef
#
_cell.length_a   1.000
_cell.length_b   1.000
_cell.length_c   1.000
_cell.angle_alpha   90.00
_cell.angle_beta   90.00
_cell.angle_gamma   90.00
#
_symmetry.space_group_name_H-M   'P 1'
#
loop_
_entity.id
_entity.type
_entity.pdbx_description
1 polymer ?
#
loop_
_entity_poly.entity_id
_entity_poly.type
_entity_poly.pdbx_seq_one_letter_code
_entity_poly.pdbx_strand_id
1 'polypeptide(L)'
;MAAHRRKMERFERLITFDDAIKRMLSVNWKKIGTEEIPVELSSGRVCFTTVRSAVNVPSFDRSAVDGYALISNDVRGSSKFNPVTLKIKGNIEAGDYGEKELDHGFCYEIYTGGKLPAGADAVVMAEDSLRKGDIVEILEDARKYENVSRAGEDIETGQIILEGGQLIRSQHIAAMIAAGISAVRVYRKLVMGIISTGNELIGSDSMVKNTTQPLITDYFRTTFMDTVNLGVIPDDVRILKEKLLSLKGGYNLLVITGGTSLGLMDIVPDVLDDIAHPIFGGVRIKPGRTISLYELEAVPVFSVSGLPVAALISLEAFLPQYLLHAIGLRSSKTSVIARITERVANRDSMRSYLRVRLRNTESGMIAEPLRITGSGILSSLLKANGITVIPENVEGIEEGDRVNVTVIGDVY
;
A
#
# COMPACT_ATOMS: atom_id res chain seq x y z
N MET A 1 -12.60 -32.44 31.54
CA MET A 1 -11.93 -31.69 32.63
C MET A 1 -10.52 -31.21 32.23
N ALA A 2 -9.62 -32.05 31.74
CA ALA A 2 -8.25 -31.62 31.37
C ALA A 2 -8.20 -30.57 30.21
N ALA A 3 -9.00 -30.73 29.17
CA ALA A 3 -9.11 -29.78 28.06
C ALA A 3 -9.65 -28.41 28.53
N HIS A 4 -10.66 -28.41 29.38
CA HIS A 4 -11.24 -27.20 29.95
C HIS A 4 -10.24 -26.44 30.84
N ARG A 5 -9.42 -27.17 31.62
CA ARG A 5 -8.36 -26.57 32.45
C ARG A 5 -7.28 -25.93 31.61
N ARG A 6 -6.84 -26.59 30.52
CA ARG A 6 -5.86 -25.99 29.54
C ARG A 6 -6.43 -24.74 28.86
N LYS A 7 -7.73 -24.72 28.56
CA LYS A 7 -8.43 -23.60 27.94
C LYS A 7 -8.46 -22.37 28.87
N MET A 8 -8.79 -22.56 30.16
CA MET A 8 -8.75 -21.51 31.17
C MET A 8 -7.32 -20.99 31.39
N GLU A 9 -6.33 -21.86 31.53
CA GLU A 9 -4.92 -21.46 31.74
C GLU A 9 -4.34 -20.61 30.58
N ARG A 10 -4.79 -20.81 29.33
CA ARG A 10 -4.38 -20.00 28.17
C ARG A 10 -4.85 -18.55 28.24
N PHE A 11 -6.08 -18.31 28.71
CA PHE A 11 -6.65 -16.97 28.77
C PHE A 11 -6.43 -16.30 30.13
N GLU A 12 -6.01 -17.02 31.14
CA GLU A 12 -5.59 -16.48 32.43
C GLU A 12 -4.24 -15.72 32.33
N ARG A 13 -3.40 -16.03 31.31
CA ARG A 13 -2.12 -15.37 31.06
C ARG A 13 -2.06 -14.80 29.65
N LEU A 14 -2.79 -13.70 29.42
CA LEU A 14 -2.66 -12.94 28.17
C LEU A 14 -1.19 -12.53 27.98
N ILE A 15 -0.64 -12.81 26.80
CA ILE A 15 0.70 -12.36 26.44
C ILE A 15 0.66 -10.90 25.94
N THR A 16 1.81 -10.22 25.96
CA THR A 16 1.93 -8.88 25.40
C THR A 16 1.76 -8.91 23.88
N PHE A 17 1.37 -7.77 23.31
CA PHE A 17 1.30 -7.66 21.85
C PHE A 17 2.66 -7.94 21.18
N ASP A 18 3.73 -7.41 21.73
CA ASP A 18 5.08 -7.58 21.18
C ASP A 18 5.55 -9.04 21.24
N ASP A 19 5.22 -9.79 22.32
CA ASP A 19 5.54 -11.21 22.40
C ASP A 19 4.73 -12.03 21.38
N ALA A 20 3.44 -11.66 21.17
CA ALA A 20 2.62 -12.30 20.15
C ALA A 20 3.19 -12.09 18.74
N ILE A 21 3.61 -10.86 18.41
CA ILE A 21 4.30 -10.54 17.15
C ILE A 21 5.59 -11.34 17.01
N LYS A 22 6.46 -11.35 18.03
CA LYS A 22 7.71 -12.15 17.99
C LYS A 22 7.44 -13.62 17.69
N ARG A 23 6.46 -14.23 18.36
CA ARG A 23 6.08 -15.62 18.11
C ARG A 23 5.56 -15.83 16.68
N MET A 24 4.68 -14.95 16.19
CA MET A 24 4.17 -15.02 14.82
C MET A 24 5.30 -14.93 13.77
N LEU A 25 6.25 -14.00 13.97
CA LEU A 25 7.36 -13.80 13.03
C LEU A 25 8.45 -14.88 13.12
N SER A 26 8.49 -15.68 14.18
CA SER A 26 9.43 -16.80 14.32
C SER A 26 9.01 -18.06 13.56
N VAL A 27 7.77 -18.13 13.09
CA VAL A 27 7.24 -19.28 12.35
C VAL A 27 7.70 -19.22 10.89
N ASN A 28 8.09 -20.37 10.35
CA ASN A 28 8.43 -20.50 8.94
C ASN A 28 7.17 -20.72 8.09
N TRP A 29 6.48 -19.62 7.80
CA TRP A 29 5.24 -19.65 7.02
C TRP A 29 5.47 -20.09 5.57
N LYS A 30 4.43 -20.66 4.95
CA LYS A 30 4.44 -21.02 3.54
C LYS A 30 4.78 -19.79 2.68
N LYS A 31 5.82 -19.91 1.87
CA LYS A 31 6.26 -18.83 0.99
C LYS A 31 5.18 -18.49 -0.05
N ILE A 32 4.98 -17.21 -0.24
CA ILE A 32 4.08 -16.70 -1.28
C ILE A 32 4.81 -16.76 -2.62
N GLY A 33 4.20 -17.41 -3.60
CA GLY A 33 4.75 -17.50 -4.96
C GLY A 33 4.77 -16.14 -5.67
N THR A 34 5.52 -16.10 -6.79
CA THR A 34 5.62 -14.91 -7.64
C THR A 34 5.10 -15.22 -9.05
N GLU A 35 4.81 -14.17 -9.79
CA GLU A 35 4.41 -14.22 -11.20
C GLU A 35 4.93 -12.98 -11.92
N GLU A 36 5.09 -13.08 -13.22
CA GLU A 36 5.45 -11.96 -14.08
C GLU A 36 4.20 -11.53 -14.85
N ILE A 37 3.92 -10.22 -14.81
CA ILE A 37 2.72 -9.65 -15.45
C ILE A 37 3.08 -8.41 -16.26
N PRO A 38 2.28 -8.05 -17.29
CA PRO A 38 2.43 -6.79 -18.01
C PRO A 38 2.37 -5.60 -17.04
N VAL A 39 3.21 -4.59 -17.29
CA VAL A 39 3.28 -3.38 -16.43
C VAL A 39 1.94 -2.69 -16.31
N GLU A 40 1.17 -2.62 -17.38
CA GLU A 40 -0.16 -1.98 -17.44
C GLU A 40 -1.19 -2.66 -16.52
N LEU A 41 -1.01 -3.96 -16.23
CA LEU A 41 -1.90 -4.75 -15.37
C LEU A 41 -1.41 -4.83 -13.92
N SER A 42 -0.32 -4.14 -13.58
CA SER A 42 0.37 -4.29 -12.30
C SER A 42 -0.16 -3.38 -11.18
N SER A 43 -1.09 -2.48 -11.46
CA SER A 43 -1.63 -1.54 -10.47
C SER A 43 -2.11 -2.23 -9.20
N GLY A 44 -1.63 -1.76 -8.03
CA GLY A 44 -2.00 -2.28 -6.72
C GLY A 44 -1.43 -3.67 -6.39
N ARG A 45 -0.59 -4.26 -7.25
CA ARG A 45 0.15 -5.48 -6.94
C ARG A 45 1.39 -5.14 -6.09
N VAL A 46 1.90 -6.11 -5.35
CA VAL A 46 3.12 -5.96 -4.53
C VAL A 46 4.33 -6.41 -5.35
N CYS A 47 5.26 -5.49 -5.57
CA CYS A 47 6.48 -5.75 -6.32
C CYS A 47 7.36 -6.76 -5.58
N PHE A 48 7.89 -7.77 -6.29
CA PHE A 48 8.76 -8.78 -5.67
C PHE A 48 10.22 -8.30 -5.55
N THR A 49 10.78 -7.74 -6.63
CA THR A 49 12.17 -7.28 -6.69
C THR A 49 12.24 -5.79 -6.97
N THR A 50 13.28 -5.14 -6.50
CA THR A 50 13.54 -3.74 -6.84
C THR A 50 13.69 -3.58 -8.36
N VAL A 51 12.90 -2.66 -8.93
CA VAL A 51 12.91 -2.30 -10.34
C VAL A 51 13.78 -1.07 -10.54
N ARG A 52 14.73 -1.14 -11.49
CA ARG A 52 15.63 -0.05 -11.85
C ARG A 52 15.49 0.26 -13.32
N SER A 53 15.69 1.51 -13.69
CA SER A 53 15.78 1.90 -15.10
C SER A 53 17.04 1.31 -15.74
N ALA A 54 16.88 0.67 -16.90
CA ALA A 54 18.00 0.23 -17.72
C ALA A 54 18.47 1.29 -18.70
N VAL A 55 17.73 2.39 -18.87
CA VAL A 55 17.97 3.47 -19.80
C VAL A 55 17.77 4.82 -19.14
N ASN A 56 18.31 5.86 -19.75
CA ASN A 56 17.98 7.24 -19.40
C ASN A 56 16.57 7.61 -19.90
N VAL A 57 15.87 8.47 -19.16
CA VAL A 57 14.60 9.08 -19.60
C VAL A 57 14.73 10.61 -19.48
N PRO A 58 14.62 11.35 -20.58
CA PRO A 58 14.60 10.84 -21.96
C PRO A 58 15.92 10.14 -22.33
N SER A 59 15.89 9.31 -23.37
CA SER A 59 17.04 8.51 -23.79
C SER A 59 18.08 9.31 -24.61
N PHE A 60 17.74 10.53 -25.03
CA PHE A 60 18.57 11.46 -25.79
C PHE A 60 18.20 12.90 -25.44
N ASP A 61 19.11 13.82 -25.73
CA ASP A 61 18.85 15.25 -25.62
C ASP A 61 17.81 15.69 -26.67
N ARG A 62 16.75 16.38 -26.25
CA ARG A 62 15.62 16.78 -27.09
C ARG A 62 15.20 18.22 -26.81
N SER A 63 14.53 18.84 -27.76
CA SER A 63 13.96 20.17 -27.56
C SER A 63 12.81 20.14 -26.54
N ALA A 64 12.82 21.08 -25.60
CA ALA A 64 11.72 21.33 -24.69
C ALA A 64 10.66 22.29 -25.26
N VAL A 65 10.96 22.98 -26.37
CA VAL A 65 10.12 23.99 -26.99
C VAL A 65 10.17 23.87 -28.52
N ASP A 66 9.28 24.55 -29.21
CA ASP A 66 9.36 24.75 -30.64
C ASP A 66 10.30 25.91 -30.93
N GLY A 67 11.22 25.77 -31.91
CA GLY A 67 12.21 26.79 -32.18
C GLY A 67 13.34 26.35 -33.11
N TYR A 68 14.55 26.79 -32.82
CA TYR A 68 15.73 26.50 -33.63
C TYR A 68 16.85 25.90 -32.78
N ALA A 69 17.22 24.65 -33.07
CA ALA A 69 18.39 23.99 -32.49
C ALA A 69 19.65 24.55 -33.10
N LEU A 70 20.58 25.03 -32.29
CA LEU A 70 21.77 25.76 -32.69
C LEU A 70 22.94 25.53 -31.73
N ILE A 71 24.10 26.05 -32.09
CA ILE A 71 25.28 26.11 -31.25
C ILE A 71 25.20 27.44 -30.46
N SER A 72 25.06 27.36 -29.13
CA SER A 72 24.88 28.54 -28.27
C SER A 72 25.96 29.62 -28.44
N ASN A 73 27.19 29.19 -28.75
CA ASN A 73 28.28 30.12 -28.95
C ASN A 73 28.13 30.98 -30.23
N ASP A 74 27.38 30.49 -31.23
CA ASP A 74 27.15 31.23 -32.48
C ASP A 74 26.19 32.42 -32.30
N VAL A 75 25.30 32.32 -31.28
CA VAL A 75 24.30 33.36 -31.00
C VAL A 75 24.62 34.20 -29.78
N ARG A 76 25.85 34.10 -29.29
CA ARG A 76 26.27 34.82 -28.09
C ARG A 76 26.21 36.34 -28.30
N GLY A 77 25.42 36.99 -27.42
CA GLY A 77 25.20 38.45 -27.48
C GLY A 77 24.20 38.88 -28.55
N SER A 78 23.44 37.92 -29.14
CA SER A 78 22.31 38.28 -30.01
C SER A 78 21.23 39.02 -29.22
N SER A 79 20.57 39.94 -29.88
CA SER A 79 19.46 40.72 -29.34
C SER A 79 18.59 41.27 -30.45
N LYS A 80 17.43 41.82 -30.12
CA LYS A 80 16.54 42.50 -31.07
C LYS A 80 17.22 43.66 -31.81
N PHE A 81 18.28 44.24 -31.23
CA PHE A 81 19.05 45.33 -31.84
C PHE A 81 20.32 44.85 -32.56
N ASN A 82 20.75 43.62 -32.29
CA ASN A 82 21.91 42.98 -32.89
C ASN A 82 21.61 41.49 -33.17
N PRO A 83 20.74 41.19 -34.14
CA PRO A 83 20.35 39.82 -34.44
C PRO A 83 21.51 39.06 -35.11
N VAL A 84 21.58 37.73 -34.80
CA VAL A 84 22.51 36.83 -35.48
C VAL A 84 21.75 36.01 -36.52
N THR A 85 22.28 35.96 -37.76
CA THR A 85 21.66 35.21 -38.85
C THR A 85 22.29 33.85 -38.99
N LEU A 86 21.44 32.79 -38.98
CA LEU A 86 21.83 31.40 -39.21
C LEU A 86 21.11 30.85 -40.47
N LYS A 87 21.74 29.87 -41.13
CA LYS A 87 21.12 29.12 -42.24
C LYS A 87 20.38 27.93 -41.74
N ILE A 88 19.14 27.70 -42.21
CA ILE A 88 18.32 26.57 -41.85
C ILE A 88 18.72 25.37 -42.71
N LYS A 89 19.23 24.27 -42.09
CA LYS A 89 19.57 23.03 -42.77
C LYS A 89 18.34 22.13 -43.05
N GLY A 90 17.26 22.32 -42.31
CA GLY A 90 16.03 21.53 -42.40
C GLY A 90 15.22 21.62 -41.14
N ASN A 91 14.28 20.67 -40.97
CA ASN A 91 13.44 20.56 -39.78
C ASN A 91 13.64 19.23 -39.08
N ILE A 92 13.29 19.19 -37.79
CA ILE A 92 13.30 18.00 -36.91
C ILE A 92 11.97 17.93 -36.16
N GLU A 93 11.19 16.94 -36.48
CA GLU A 93 9.90 16.68 -35.82
C GLU A 93 10.05 15.72 -34.64
N ALA A 94 9.07 15.68 -33.74
CA ALA A 94 8.99 14.66 -32.73
C ALA A 94 8.85 13.28 -33.41
N GLY A 95 9.73 12.32 -33.02
CA GLY A 95 9.78 11.01 -33.65
C GLY A 95 10.78 10.89 -34.81
N ASP A 96 11.41 11.98 -35.25
CA ASP A 96 12.56 11.94 -36.16
C ASP A 96 13.84 11.65 -35.35
N TYR A 97 14.29 10.40 -35.41
CA TYR A 97 15.47 9.91 -34.68
C TYR A 97 16.71 9.77 -35.59
N GLY A 98 16.65 10.29 -36.83
CA GLY A 98 17.77 10.30 -37.74
C GLY A 98 19.00 11.00 -37.17
N GLU A 99 20.18 10.51 -37.51
CA GLU A 99 21.43 11.19 -37.16
C GLU A 99 21.58 12.45 -38.03
N LYS A 100 21.59 13.59 -37.37
CA LYS A 100 21.81 14.88 -37.99
C LYS A 100 22.98 15.58 -37.29
N GLU A 101 23.79 16.25 -38.06
CA GLU A 101 24.95 17.04 -37.58
C GLU A 101 24.76 18.52 -37.88
N LEU A 102 25.17 19.33 -36.91
CA LEU A 102 25.12 20.78 -36.99
C LEU A 102 26.51 21.38 -36.96
N ASP A 103 26.79 22.22 -37.95
CA ASP A 103 28.00 23.01 -38.04
C ASP A 103 27.75 24.49 -37.65
N HIS A 104 28.82 25.22 -37.36
CA HIS A 104 28.77 26.65 -37.08
C HIS A 104 28.09 27.43 -38.21
N GLY A 105 27.26 28.42 -37.85
CA GLY A 105 26.52 29.27 -38.78
C GLY A 105 25.23 28.62 -39.32
N PHE A 106 24.86 27.43 -38.84
CA PHE A 106 23.65 26.75 -39.23
C PHE A 106 22.73 26.47 -38.02
N CYS A 107 21.46 26.17 -38.30
CA CYS A 107 20.48 25.68 -37.33
C CYS A 107 19.52 24.69 -37.99
N TYR A 108 18.78 23.94 -37.14
CA TYR A 108 17.60 23.20 -37.58
C TYR A 108 16.36 23.80 -36.92
N GLU A 109 15.31 24.01 -37.70
CA GLU A 109 13.98 24.20 -37.13
C GLU A 109 13.60 22.93 -36.37
N ILE A 110 13.25 23.01 -35.08
CA ILE A 110 13.00 21.86 -34.23
C ILE A 110 11.70 22.05 -33.47
N TYR A 111 10.92 20.97 -33.40
CA TYR A 111 9.70 20.94 -32.64
C TYR A 111 9.90 20.25 -31.29
N THR A 112 9.06 20.57 -30.32
CA THR A 112 9.07 19.99 -28.97
C THR A 112 9.16 18.48 -29.00
N GLY A 113 10.12 17.91 -28.30
CA GLY A 113 10.39 16.46 -28.29
C GLY A 113 11.31 15.97 -29.42
N GLY A 114 11.66 16.82 -30.40
CA GLY A 114 12.62 16.50 -31.46
C GLY A 114 14.01 16.23 -30.89
N LYS A 115 14.71 15.22 -31.42
CA LYS A 115 16.09 14.86 -31.02
C LYS A 115 17.05 15.98 -31.43
N LEU A 116 17.85 16.45 -30.49
CA LEU A 116 18.87 17.45 -30.76
C LEU A 116 19.91 16.89 -31.74
N PRO A 117 20.27 17.62 -32.82
CA PRO A 117 21.32 17.18 -33.74
C PRO A 117 22.68 17.21 -33.04
N ALA A 118 23.60 16.34 -33.46
CA ALA A 118 24.97 16.35 -32.93
C ALA A 118 25.62 17.70 -33.24
N GLY A 119 26.25 18.32 -32.25
CA GLY A 119 26.84 19.63 -32.32
C GLY A 119 25.95 20.77 -31.82
N ALA A 120 24.63 20.63 -31.82
CA ALA A 120 23.74 21.59 -31.18
C ALA A 120 23.79 21.42 -29.66
N ASP A 121 23.73 22.54 -28.94
CA ASP A 121 23.75 22.56 -27.48
C ASP A 121 22.73 23.53 -26.86
N ALA A 122 21.87 24.17 -27.68
CA ALA A 122 20.77 25.02 -27.22
C ALA A 122 19.61 25.05 -28.23
N VAL A 123 18.46 25.49 -27.78
CA VAL A 123 17.30 25.80 -28.61
C VAL A 123 16.81 27.20 -28.28
N VAL A 124 16.71 28.06 -29.30
CA VAL A 124 16.05 29.37 -29.19
C VAL A 124 14.60 29.20 -29.59
N MET A 125 13.66 29.74 -28.79
CA MET A 125 12.23 29.68 -29.08
C MET A 125 11.87 30.35 -30.39
N ALA A 126 10.85 29.85 -31.07
CA ALA A 126 10.39 30.44 -32.34
C ALA A 126 9.99 31.91 -32.18
N GLU A 127 9.45 32.28 -31.01
CA GLU A 127 9.04 33.67 -30.68
C GLU A 127 10.21 34.64 -30.57
N ASP A 128 11.43 34.13 -30.30
CA ASP A 128 12.65 34.92 -30.17
C ASP A 128 13.49 34.87 -31.45
N SER A 129 12.83 34.62 -32.56
CA SER A 129 13.46 34.52 -33.89
C SER A 129 12.59 35.13 -34.98
N LEU A 130 13.21 35.42 -36.15
CA LEU A 130 12.52 35.89 -37.34
C LEU A 130 12.98 35.11 -38.57
N ARG A 131 12.14 34.21 -39.07
CA ARG A 131 12.43 33.41 -40.26
C ARG A 131 12.29 34.25 -41.53
N LYS A 132 13.29 34.16 -42.44
CA LYS A 132 13.31 34.79 -43.75
C LYS A 132 13.74 33.79 -44.83
N GLY A 133 12.79 32.96 -45.29
CA GLY A 133 13.09 31.89 -46.25
C GLY A 133 13.98 30.79 -45.65
N ASP A 134 15.19 30.63 -46.17
CA ASP A 134 16.16 29.59 -45.77
C ASP A 134 17.11 30.09 -44.66
N ILE A 135 16.88 31.29 -44.11
CA ILE A 135 17.64 31.82 -42.99
C ILE A 135 16.70 32.23 -41.87
N VAL A 136 17.26 32.28 -40.65
CA VAL A 136 16.58 32.81 -39.48
C VAL A 136 17.46 33.81 -38.75
N GLU A 137 16.87 34.93 -38.35
CA GLU A 137 17.51 35.91 -37.45
C GLU A 137 17.13 35.52 -36.00
N ILE A 138 18.14 35.28 -35.18
CA ILE A 138 18.01 35.00 -33.76
C ILE A 138 18.09 36.33 -33.02
N LEU A 139 17.04 36.62 -32.23
CA LEU A 139 16.82 37.89 -31.56
C LEU A 139 17.16 37.88 -30.07
N GLU A 140 17.53 36.72 -29.53
CA GLU A 140 17.90 36.51 -28.11
C GLU A 140 19.08 35.53 -28.03
N ASP A 141 20.04 35.77 -27.14
CA ASP A 141 21.11 34.81 -26.95
C ASP A 141 20.62 33.56 -26.18
N ALA A 142 21.30 32.45 -26.34
CA ALA A 142 20.97 31.22 -25.65
C ALA A 142 22.21 30.70 -24.92
N ARG A 143 21.97 30.26 -23.67
CA ARG A 143 22.97 29.56 -22.87
C ARG A 143 23.05 28.11 -23.28
N LYS A 144 24.18 27.51 -23.04
CA LYS A 144 24.36 26.07 -23.26
C LYS A 144 23.30 25.28 -22.46
N TYR A 145 22.59 24.38 -23.15
CA TYR A 145 21.47 23.57 -22.70
C TYR A 145 20.17 24.35 -22.40
N GLU A 146 20.06 25.60 -22.80
CA GLU A 146 18.82 26.35 -22.72
C GLU A 146 17.75 25.70 -23.62
N ASN A 147 16.55 25.49 -23.07
CA ASN A 147 15.43 24.81 -23.72
C ASN A 147 15.73 23.37 -24.22
N VAL A 148 16.73 22.72 -23.65
CA VAL A 148 17.11 21.35 -23.96
C VAL A 148 16.76 20.45 -22.77
N SER A 149 15.86 19.47 -22.98
CA SER A 149 15.62 18.37 -22.07
C SER A 149 16.71 17.31 -22.28
N ARG A 150 17.58 17.18 -21.29
CA ARG A 150 18.79 16.34 -21.39
C ARG A 150 18.51 14.88 -21.17
N ALA A 151 19.28 14.04 -21.81
CA ALA A 151 19.24 12.60 -21.56
C ALA A 151 19.41 12.30 -20.07
N GLY A 152 18.43 11.60 -19.47
CA GLY A 152 18.46 11.21 -18.07
C GLY A 152 18.06 12.29 -17.06
N GLU A 153 17.58 13.47 -17.49
CA GLU A 153 17.19 14.53 -16.54
C GLU A 153 16.01 14.15 -15.64
N ASP A 154 15.14 13.23 -16.09
CA ASP A 154 13.99 12.73 -15.33
C ASP A 154 14.34 11.44 -14.59
N ILE A 155 14.82 10.42 -15.33
CA ILE A 155 15.25 9.15 -14.75
C ILE A 155 16.61 8.76 -15.34
N GLU A 156 17.60 8.56 -14.47
CA GLU A 156 18.93 8.10 -14.88
C GLU A 156 18.98 6.56 -14.97
N THR A 157 19.86 6.06 -15.82
CA THR A 157 20.20 4.63 -15.88
C THR A 157 20.65 4.16 -14.50
N GLY A 158 20.06 3.06 -14.00
CA GLY A 158 20.32 2.49 -12.68
C GLY A 158 19.47 3.07 -11.54
N GLN A 159 18.77 4.17 -11.75
CA GLN A 159 17.87 4.76 -10.76
C GLN A 159 16.76 3.80 -10.38
N ILE A 160 16.43 3.75 -9.08
CA ILE A 160 15.32 2.94 -8.57
C ILE A 160 14.00 3.59 -8.96
N ILE A 161 13.16 2.86 -9.69
CA ILE A 161 11.77 3.23 -9.98
C ILE A 161 10.84 2.76 -8.87
N LEU A 162 11.10 1.55 -8.34
CA LEU A 162 10.24 0.91 -7.34
C LEU A 162 11.06 -0.11 -6.52
N GLU A 163 10.90 -0.08 -5.20
CA GLU A 163 11.53 -1.08 -4.31
C GLU A 163 10.66 -2.34 -4.16
N GLY A 164 11.32 -3.48 -3.91
CA GLY A 164 10.63 -4.71 -3.53
C GLY A 164 9.77 -4.52 -2.28
N GLY A 165 8.60 -5.17 -2.24
CA GLY A 165 7.62 -5.03 -1.16
C GLY A 165 6.72 -3.78 -1.24
N GLN A 166 6.93 -2.88 -2.19
CA GLN A 166 6.06 -1.74 -2.40
C GLN A 166 4.86 -2.08 -3.29
N LEU A 167 3.75 -1.38 -3.08
CA LEU A 167 2.60 -1.40 -4.00
C LEU A 167 2.91 -0.61 -5.26
N ILE A 168 2.65 -1.22 -6.40
CA ILE A 168 2.75 -0.57 -7.69
C ILE A 168 1.59 0.42 -7.83
N ARG A 169 1.92 1.68 -8.12
CA ARG A 169 0.96 2.76 -8.32
C ARG A 169 1.10 3.32 -9.73
N SER A 170 0.14 4.16 -10.17
CA SER A 170 0.10 4.73 -11.52
C SER A 170 1.39 5.43 -11.94
N GLN A 171 2.03 6.20 -11.04
CA GLN A 171 3.33 6.84 -11.33
C GLN A 171 4.45 5.83 -11.58
N HIS A 172 4.46 4.68 -10.86
CA HIS A 172 5.45 3.62 -11.11
C HIS A 172 5.25 2.96 -12.46
N ILE A 173 3.98 2.74 -12.88
CA ILE A 173 3.63 2.23 -14.20
C ILE A 173 4.13 3.17 -15.29
N ALA A 174 3.85 4.47 -15.17
CA ALA A 174 4.31 5.47 -16.14
C ALA A 174 5.84 5.49 -16.24
N ALA A 175 6.55 5.49 -15.12
CA ALA A 175 8.01 5.47 -15.08
C ALA A 175 8.60 4.18 -15.68
N MET A 176 8.02 3.01 -15.40
CA MET A 176 8.44 1.74 -15.99
C MET A 176 8.26 1.73 -17.50
N ILE A 177 7.11 2.21 -18.00
CA ILE A 177 6.85 2.29 -19.44
C ILE A 177 7.84 3.27 -20.10
N ALA A 178 8.06 4.44 -19.50
CA ALA A 178 9.03 5.42 -20.00
C ALA A 178 10.47 4.84 -20.05
N ALA A 179 10.81 3.97 -19.11
CA ALA A 179 12.08 3.25 -19.06
C ALA A 179 12.12 2.00 -19.98
N GLY A 180 11.07 1.76 -20.81
CA GLY A 180 11.00 0.63 -21.73
C GLY A 180 10.73 -0.73 -21.07
N ILE A 181 10.28 -0.76 -19.82
CA ILE A 181 9.95 -1.99 -19.09
C ILE A 181 8.53 -2.40 -19.43
N SER A 182 8.34 -3.58 -20.01
CA SER A 182 7.04 -4.11 -20.43
C SER A 182 6.41 -5.10 -19.43
N ALA A 183 7.21 -5.71 -18.56
CA ALA A 183 6.75 -6.68 -17.58
C ALA A 183 7.43 -6.49 -16.24
N VAL A 184 6.74 -6.84 -15.15
CA VAL A 184 7.24 -6.71 -13.78
C VAL A 184 6.92 -7.96 -12.97
N ARG A 185 7.86 -8.37 -12.12
CA ARG A 185 7.70 -9.51 -11.24
C ARG A 185 7.03 -9.08 -9.94
N VAL A 186 5.91 -9.70 -9.62
CA VAL A 186 5.08 -9.39 -8.44
C VAL A 186 4.83 -10.64 -7.61
N TYR A 187 4.48 -10.45 -6.33
CA TYR A 187 3.90 -11.54 -5.55
C TYR A 187 2.55 -11.95 -6.14
N ARG A 188 2.25 -13.26 -6.17
CA ARG A 188 0.90 -13.72 -6.44
C ARG A 188 -0.07 -13.13 -5.44
N LYS A 189 -1.33 -12.94 -5.84
CA LYS A 189 -2.35 -12.50 -4.90
C LYS A 189 -2.47 -13.50 -3.76
N LEU A 190 -2.52 -12.98 -2.54
CA LEU A 190 -2.86 -13.81 -1.39
C LEU A 190 -4.35 -14.14 -1.42
N VAL A 191 -4.69 -15.29 -0.88
CA VAL A 191 -6.08 -15.72 -0.71
C VAL A 191 -6.34 -15.94 0.79
N MET A 192 -7.24 -15.13 1.36
CA MET A 192 -7.72 -15.25 2.74
C MET A 192 -9.05 -15.97 2.76
N GLY A 193 -9.11 -17.15 3.39
CA GLY A 193 -10.37 -17.85 3.63
C GLY A 193 -10.98 -17.46 4.96
N ILE A 194 -12.28 -17.17 5.01
CA ILE A 194 -12.99 -16.73 6.22
C ILE A 194 -14.14 -17.67 6.50
N ILE A 195 -14.14 -18.27 7.70
CA ILE A 195 -15.16 -19.18 8.23
C ILE A 195 -15.84 -18.51 9.42
N SER A 196 -17.15 -18.62 9.54
CA SER A 196 -17.86 -18.31 10.77
C SER A 196 -18.31 -19.59 11.47
N THR A 197 -18.28 -19.61 12.80
CA THR A 197 -18.89 -20.66 13.60
C THR A 197 -19.98 -20.09 14.50
N GLY A 198 -21.01 -20.86 14.75
CA GLY A 198 -22.10 -20.50 15.67
C GLY A 198 -23.43 -21.10 15.21
N ASN A 199 -24.07 -21.90 16.05
CA ASN A 199 -25.40 -22.44 15.76
C ASN A 199 -26.46 -21.34 15.65
N GLU A 200 -26.25 -20.19 16.32
CA GLU A 200 -27.13 -19.04 16.29
C GLU A 200 -27.11 -18.31 14.92
N LEU A 201 -26.12 -18.60 14.08
CA LEU A 201 -25.98 -18.01 12.73
C LEU A 201 -26.65 -18.86 11.64
N ILE A 202 -27.12 -20.07 11.98
CA ILE A 202 -27.63 -21.06 11.02
C ILE A 202 -29.16 -21.02 10.98
N GLY A 203 -29.71 -21.10 9.78
CA GLY A 203 -31.15 -21.15 9.55
C GLY A 203 -31.73 -19.81 9.06
N SER A 204 -32.83 -19.90 8.28
CA SER A 204 -33.53 -18.74 7.72
C SER A 204 -34.15 -17.86 8.81
N ASP A 205 -34.54 -18.44 9.91
CA ASP A 205 -35.26 -17.81 11.02
C ASP A 205 -34.32 -17.32 12.13
N SER A 206 -32.99 -17.41 11.92
CA SER A 206 -32.04 -16.92 12.90
C SER A 206 -32.22 -15.41 13.16
N MET A 207 -32.42 -15.07 14.43
CA MET A 207 -32.50 -13.67 14.88
C MET A 207 -31.13 -12.99 14.87
N VAL A 208 -30.04 -13.74 14.94
CA VAL A 208 -28.66 -13.22 14.89
C VAL A 208 -28.16 -13.27 13.46
N LYS A 209 -27.72 -12.14 12.94
CA LYS A 209 -27.19 -12.04 11.58
C LYS A 209 -25.64 -12.09 11.62
N ASN A 210 -25.06 -12.88 10.73
CA ASN A 210 -23.61 -12.90 10.56
C ASN A 210 -23.15 -11.58 9.94
N THR A 211 -22.69 -10.66 10.76
CA THR A 211 -22.17 -9.34 10.33
C THR A 211 -20.65 -9.29 10.28
N THR A 212 -19.99 -10.18 11.01
CA THR A 212 -18.53 -10.19 11.15
C THR A 212 -17.83 -10.68 9.89
N GLN A 213 -18.31 -11.79 9.32
CA GLN A 213 -17.69 -12.38 8.13
C GLN A 213 -17.77 -11.44 6.90
N PRO A 214 -18.93 -10.87 6.52
CA PRO A 214 -18.99 -9.91 5.42
C PRO A 214 -18.12 -8.68 5.66
N LEU A 215 -18.10 -8.16 6.90
CA LEU A 215 -17.25 -7.02 7.26
C LEU A 215 -15.77 -7.31 6.99
N ILE A 216 -15.24 -8.43 7.49
CA ILE A 216 -13.85 -8.84 7.30
C ILE A 216 -13.58 -9.13 5.82
N THR A 217 -14.50 -9.82 5.15
CA THR A 217 -14.38 -10.17 3.73
C THR A 217 -14.21 -8.93 2.86
N ASP A 218 -15.00 -7.90 3.08
CA ASP A 218 -14.93 -6.68 2.29
C ASP A 218 -13.74 -5.81 2.70
N TYR A 219 -13.52 -5.61 4.00
CA TYR A 219 -12.48 -4.73 4.53
C TYR A 219 -11.06 -5.14 4.14
N PHE A 220 -10.75 -6.45 4.08
CA PHE A 220 -9.42 -6.96 3.74
C PHE A 220 -9.25 -7.32 2.26
N ARG A 221 -10.29 -7.19 1.45
CA ARG A 221 -10.18 -7.35 -0.01
C ARG A 221 -9.41 -6.18 -0.61
N THR A 222 -8.31 -6.50 -1.28
CA THR A 222 -7.44 -5.52 -1.94
C THR A 222 -7.02 -6.02 -3.31
N THR A 223 -6.26 -5.22 -4.05
CA THR A 223 -5.70 -5.61 -5.34
C THR A 223 -4.66 -6.72 -5.26
N PHE A 224 -4.07 -6.94 -4.07
CA PHE A 224 -3.05 -7.96 -3.82
C PHE A 224 -3.55 -9.10 -2.92
N MET A 225 -4.77 -9.02 -2.38
CA MET A 225 -5.35 -10.05 -1.53
C MET A 225 -6.83 -10.24 -1.82
N ASP A 226 -7.18 -11.42 -2.27
CA ASP A 226 -8.55 -11.87 -2.43
C ASP A 226 -9.06 -12.47 -1.11
N THR A 227 -10.35 -12.26 -0.83
CA THR A 227 -11.02 -12.78 0.36
C THR A 227 -12.15 -13.71 -0.06
N VAL A 228 -12.24 -14.87 0.57
CA VAL A 228 -13.23 -15.91 0.23
C VAL A 228 -14.10 -16.22 1.46
N ASN A 229 -15.39 -16.01 1.31
CA ASN A 229 -16.37 -16.43 2.30
C ASN A 229 -16.58 -17.95 2.18
N LEU A 230 -16.17 -18.70 3.23
CA LEU A 230 -16.24 -20.17 3.27
C LEU A 230 -17.48 -20.70 3.98
N GLY A 231 -18.41 -19.78 4.32
CA GLY A 231 -19.70 -20.10 4.92
C GLY A 231 -19.70 -20.09 6.43
N VAL A 232 -20.86 -20.51 6.97
CA VAL A 232 -21.09 -20.68 8.41
C VAL A 232 -21.10 -22.17 8.72
N ILE A 233 -20.39 -22.56 9.76
CA ILE A 233 -20.28 -23.95 10.22
C ILE A 233 -20.96 -24.07 11.59
N PRO A 234 -21.75 -25.13 11.83
CA PRO A 234 -22.31 -25.38 13.14
C PRO A 234 -21.22 -25.63 14.18
N ASP A 235 -21.57 -25.44 15.45
CA ASP A 235 -20.70 -25.75 16.58
C ASP A 235 -20.57 -27.27 16.77
N ASP A 236 -20.00 -27.95 15.76
CA ASP A 236 -19.70 -29.38 15.71
C ASP A 236 -18.21 -29.59 15.43
N VAL A 237 -17.52 -30.23 16.35
CA VAL A 237 -16.07 -30.51 16.30
C VAL A 237 -15.68 -31.27 15.05
N ARG A 238 -16.45 -32.27 14.63
CA ARG A 238 -16.16 -33.10 13.47
C ARG A 238 -16.30 -32.31 12.18
N ILE A 239 -17.40 -31.56 12.04
CA ILE A 239 -17.69 -30.79 10.83
C ILE A 239 -16.60 -29.67 10.64
N LEU A 240 -16.26 -28.95 11.73
CA LEU A 240 -15.23 -27.92 11.66
C LEU A 240 -13.86 -28.52 11.32
N LYS A 241 -13.49 -29.66 11.93
CA LYS A 241 -12.25 -30.38 11.65
C LYS A 241 -12.16 -30.81 10.18
N GLU A 242 -13.19 -31.49 9.67
CA GLU A 242 -13.26 -31.92 8.26
C GLU A 242 -13.16 -30.75 7.31
N LYS A 243 -13.86 -29.66 7.60
CA LYS A 243 -13.79 -28.43 6.80
C LYS A 243 -12.37 -27.86 6.76
N LEU A 244 -11.72 -27.66 7.90
CA LEU A 244 -10.36 -27.10 7.96
C LEU A 244 -9.35 -27.99 7.21
N LEU A 245 -9.44 -29.32 7.37
CA LEU A 245 -8.58 -30.25 6.66
C LEU A 245 -8.82 -30.24 5.14
N SER A 246 -10.07 -29.98 4.69
CA SER A 246 -10.38 -29.87 3.26
C SER A 246 -9.84 -28.61 2.59
N LEU A 247 -9.47 -27.58 3.37
CA LEU A 247 -8.96 -26.30 2.86
C LEU A 247 -7.43 -26.25 2.68
N LYS A 248 -6.76 -27.38 2.96
CA LYS A 248 -5.30 -27.49 2.85
C LYS A 248 -4.81 -27.10 1.45
N GLY A 249 -3.81 -26.23 1.40
CA GLY A 249 -3.13 -25.81 0.19
C GLY A 249 -3.83 -24.76 -0.66
N GLY A 250 -5.12 -24.47 -0.42
CA GLY A 250 -5.89 -23.50 -1.23
C GLY A 250 -5.79 -22.04 -0.78
N TYR A 251 -5.30 -21.81 0.43
CA TYR A 251 -5.30 -20.48 1.05
C TYR A 251 -3.92 -20.11 1.58
N ASN A 252 -3.64 -18.81 1.64
CA ASN A 252 -2.42 -18.27 2.22
C ASN A 252 -2.59 -17.93 3.71
N LEU A 253 -3.83 -17.68 4.12
CA LEU A 253 -4.22 -17.54 5.53
C LEU A 253 -5.70 -17.87 5.70
N LEU A 254 -6.06 -18.34 6.89
CA LEU A 254 -7.43 -18.63 7.28
C LEU A 254 -7.83 -17.77 8.48
N VAL A 255 -9.08 -17.35 8.50
CA VAL A 255 -9.69 -16.65 9.63
C VAL A 255 -10.95 -17.42 10.07
N ILE A 256 -11.04 -17.71 11.35
CA ILE A 256 -12.23 -18.31 11.96
C ILE A 256 -12.83 -17.27 12.88
N THR A 257 -14.10 -16.91 12.65
CA THR A 257 -14.84 -15.98 13.50
C THR A 257 -15.88 -16.71 14.34
N GLY A 258 -15.96 -16.42 15.63
CA GLY A 258 -16.84 -17.11 16.58
C GLY A 258 -16.13 -18.27 17.29
N GLY A 259 -16.81 -18.86 18.26
CA GLY A 259 -16.29 -20.00 19.04
C GLY A 259 -14.98 -19.70 19.79
N THR A 260 -14.71 -18.46 20.18
CA THR A 260 -13.44 -18.03 20.81
C THR A 260 -13.60 -17.51 22.24
N SER A 261 -14.81 -17.60 22.80
CA SER A 261 -15.07 -17.15 24.17
C SER A 261 -14.65 -18.23 25.17
N LEU A 262 -14.58 -17.90 26.46
CA LEU A 262 -14.35 -18.84 27.57
C LEU A 262 -15.55 -19.75 27.83
N GLY A 263 -16.58 -19.73 26.98
CA GLY A 263 -17.80 -20.52 27.11
C GLY A 263 -17.53 -22.01 26.96
N LEU A 264 -18.36 -22.83 27.66
CA LEU A 264 -18.32 -24.29 27.60
C LEU A 264 -18.55 -24.86 26.18
N MET A 265 -19.11 -24.04 25.28
CA MET A 265 -19.51 -24.43 23.92
C MET A 265 -18.48 -24.07 22.85
N ASP A 266 -17.33 -23.48 23.22
CA ASP A 266 -16.32 -23.03 22.25
C ASP A 266 -15.48 -24.18 21.71
N ILE A 267 -15.81 -24.61 20.50
CA ILE A 267 -15.18 -25.78 19.85
C ILE A 267 -13.89 -25.44 19.09
N VAL A 268 -13.71 -24.16 18.69
CA VAL A 268 -12.61 -23.74 17.78
C VAL A 268 -11.23 -24.06 18.38
N PRO A 269 -10.93 -23.70 19.63
CA PRO A 269 -9.64 -24.06 20.22
C PRO A 269 -9.42 -25.57 20.31
N ASP A 270 -10.48 -26.36 20.67
CA ASP A 270 -10.35 -27.79 20.80
C ASP A 270 -10.03 -28.46 19.46
N VAL A 271 -10.65 -28.00 18.36
CA VAL A 271 -10.36 -28.47 17.00
C VAL A 271 -8.97 -28.09 16.57
N LEU A 272 -8.60 -26.82 16.76
CA LEU A 272 -7.29 -26.32 16.32
C LEU A 272 -6.13 -26.95 17.13
N ASP A 273 -6.31 -27.22 18.41
CA ASP A 273 -5.31 -27.93 19.24
C ASP A 273 -5.03 -29.35 18.78
N ASP A 274 -6.02 -29.99 18.12
CA ASP A 274 -5.90 -31.34 17.60
C ASP A 274 -5.23 -31.42 16.22
N ILE A 275 -5.40 -30.39 15.36
CA ILE A 275 -4.94 -30.44 13.96
C ILE A 275 -3.86 -29.44 13.59
N ALA A 276 -3.57 -28.46 14.44
CA ALA A 276 -2.67 -27.33 14.15
C ALA A 276 -1.73 -27.06 15.33
N HIS A 277 -0.59 -26.42 15.07
CA HIS A 277 0.35 -26.03 16.10
C HIS A 277 -0.01 -24.65 16.68
N PRO A 278 -0.24 -24.51 18.01
CA PRO A 278 -0.56 -23.25 18.63
C PRO A 278 0.67 -22.34 18.70
N ILE A 279 0.55 -21.11 18.20
CA ILE A 279 1.59 -20.07 18.24
C ILE A 279 1.36 -19.17 19.46
N PHE A 280 0.14 -18.67 19.62
CA PHE A 280 -0.29 -17.95 20.80
C PHE A 280 -1.82 -18.03 20.98
N GLY A 281 -2.27 -17.86 22.22
CA GLY A 281 -3.69 -17.76 22.57
C GLY A 281 -3.91 -16.65 23.58
N GLY A 282 -4.73 -15.66 23.19
CA GLY A 282 -5.04 -14.49 23.99
C GLY A 282 -3.90 -13.46 24.09
N VAL A 283 -4.22 -12.21 23.79
CA VAL A 283 -3.24 -11.10 23.74
C VAL A 283 -3.79 -9.90 24.50
N ARG A 284 -2.91 -9.11 25.14
CA ARG A 284 -3.28 -7.87 25.85
C ARG A 284 -3.65 -6.76 24.88
N ILE A 285 -4.70 -6.97 24.08
CA ILE A 285 -5.30 -5.96 23.18
C ILE A 285 -6.76 -5.72 23.50
N LYS A 286 -7.26 -4.53 23.22
CA LYS A 286 -8.65 -4.13 23.44
C LYS A 286 -9.16 -3.25 22.29
N PRO A 287 -10.27 -3.64 21.62
CA PRO A 287 -10.99 -4.92 21.71
C PRO A 287 -10.23 -6.07 21.03
N GLY A 288 -10.64 -7.31 21.24
CA GLY A 288 -10.14 -8.48 20.53
C GLY A 288 -9.13 -9.34 21.30
N ARG A 289 -9.09 -9.24 22.63
CA ARG A 289 -8.16 -9.98 23.51
C ARG A 289 -8.13 -11.51 23.31
N THR A 290 -9.20 -12.09 22.74
CA THR A 290 -9.34 -13.53 22.50
C THR A 290 -8.71 -14.01 21.22
N ILE A 291 -8.04 -13.13 20.45
CA ILE A 291 -7.33 -13.55 19.24
C ILE A 291 -6.31 -14.63 19.56
N SER A 292 -6.31 -15.67 18.73
CA SER A 292 -5.34 -16.75 18.78
C SER A 292 -4.77 -17.00 17.38
N LEU A 293 -3.55 -17.48 17.31
CA LEU A 293 -2.88 -17.86 16.07
C LEU A 293 -2.37 -19.28 16.16
N TYR A 294 -2.67 -20.05 15.13
CA TYR A 294 -2.21 -21.40 14.93
C TYR A 294 -1.51 -21.54 13.58
N GLU A 295 -0.66 -22.56 13.46
CA GLU A 295 -0.04 -22.99 12.23
C GLU A 295 -0.67 -24.31 11.78
N LEU A 296 -1.32 -24.29 10.61
CA LEU A 296 -1.84 -25.48 9.96
C LEU A 296 -1.08 -25.71 8.66
N GLU A 297 -0.10 -26.65 8.66
CA GLU A 297 0.77 -26.92 7.48
C GLU A 297 1.44 -25.67 6.89
N ALA A 298 2.07 -24.89 7.76
CA ALA A 298 2.72 -23.62 7.46
C ALA A 298 1.75 -22.50 6.99
N VAL A 299 0.43 -22.68 7.12
CA VAL A 299 -0.60 -21.67 6.86
C VAL A 299 -1.06 -21.07 8.20
N PRO A 300 -1.05 -19.72 8.36
CA PRO A 300 -1.60 -19.09 9.56
C PRO A 300 -3.12 -19.22 9.63
N VAL A 301 -3.62 -19.61 10.78
CA VAL A 301 -5.04 -19.67 11.12
C VAL A 301 -5.30 -18.74 12.29
N PHE A 302 -5.92 -17.60 12.02
CA PHE A 302 -6.35 -16.66 13.05
C PHE A 302 -7.75 -17.05 13.54
N SER A 303 -7.87 -17.28 14.84
CA SER A 303 -9.16 -17.44 15.51
C SER A 303 -9.50 -16.13 16.20
N VAL A 304 -10.61 -15.51 15.82
CA VAL A 304 -11.02 -14.17 16.27
C VAL A 304 -12.45 -14.18 16.78
N SER A 305 -12.79 -13.18 17.59
CA SER A 305 -14.15 -13.02 18.14
C SER A 305 -15.22 -13.06 17.05
N GLY A 306 -16.40 -13.61 17.35
CA GLY A 306 -17.59 -13.46 16.52
C GLY A 306 -18.14 -12.03 16.48
N LEU A 307 -17.69 -11.14 17.38
CA LEU A 307 -18.13 -9.75 17.45
C LEU A 307 -17.36 -8.87 16.45
N PRO A 308 -18.04 -8.10 15.59
CA PRO A 308 -17.45 -7.50 14.40
C PRO A 308 -16.30 -6.52 14.68
N VAL A 309 -16.44 -5.67 15.69
CA VAL A 309 -15.40 -4.67 16.01
C VAL A 309 -14.15 -5.35 16.59
N ALA A 310 -14.34 -6.37 17.44
CA ALA A 310 -13.23 -7.10 18.03
C ALA A 310 -12.45 -7.88 16.97
N ALA A 311 -13.17 -8.56 16.06
CA ALA A 311 -12.57 -9.32 14.98
C ALA A 311 -11.77 -8.41 14.02
N LEU A 312 -12.38 -7.30 13.58
CA LEU A 312 -11.71 -6.34 12.71
C LEU A 312 -10.45 -5.77 13.34
N ILE A 313 -10.54 -5.24 14.56
CA ILE A 313 -9.41 -4.61 15.24
C ILE A 313 -8.28 -5.61 15.52
N SER A 314 -8.61 -6.83 15.92
CA SER A 314 -7.57 -7.83 16.17
C SER A 314 -6.84 -8.22 14.87
N LEU A 315 -7.52 -8.36 13.75
CA LEU A 315 -6.87 -8.62 12.46
C LEU A 315 -6.06 -7.40 12.00
N GLU A 316 -6.57 -6.18 12.17
CA GLU A 316 -5.83 -4.94 11.90
C GLU A 316 -4.53 -4.82 12.70
N ALA A 317 -4.50 -5.34 13.90
CA ALA A 317 -3.30 -5.34 14.73
C ALA A 317 -2.21 -6.29 14.21
N PHE A 318 -2.58 -7.44 13.65
CA PHE A 318 -1.64 -8.51 13.31
C PHE A 318 -1.34 -8.65 11.82
N LEU A 319 -2.34 -8.48 10.94
CA LEU A 319 -2.16 -8.69 9.50
C LEU A 319 -1.09 -7.80 8.86
N PRO A 320 -0.96 -6.51 9.18
CA PRO A 320 0.11 -5.69 8.60
C PRO A 320 1.51 -6.22 8.90
N GLN A 321 1.73 -6.75 10.12
CA GLN A 321 3.02 -7.33 10.52
C GLN A 321 3.27 -8.67 9.81
N TYR A 322 2.24 -9.50 9.65
CA TYR A 322 2.31 -10.72 8.86
C TYR A 322 2.63 -10.43 7.39
N LEU A 323 1.93 -9.47 6.77
CA LEU A 323 2.15 -9.09 5.36
C LEU A 323 3.54 -8.50 5.12
N LEU A 324 4.04 -7.69 6.07
CA LEU A 324 5.43 -7.20 6.01
C LEU A 324 6.43 -8.36 6.01
N HIS A 325 6.21 -9.36 6.86
CA HIS A 325 7.08 -10.55 6.94
C HIS A 325 6.94 -11.45 5.71
N ALA A 326 5.72 -11.71 5.25
CA ALA A 326 5.44 -12.69 4.19
C ALA A 326 5.79 -12.20 2.77
N ILE A 327 5.57 -10.93 2.49
CA ILE A 327 5.72 -10.32 1.15
C ILE A 327 6.42 -8.96 1.17
N GLY A 328 7.05 -8.58 2.28
CA GLY A 328 7.75 -7.29 2.42
C GLY A 328 6.84 -6.07 2.37
N LEU A 329 5.50 -6.25 2.38
CA LEU A 329 4.56 -5.15 2.24
C LEU A 329 4.59 -4.23 3.45
N ARG A 330 5.12 -3.03 3.26
CA ARG A 330 4.99 -1.94 4.22
C ARG A 330 3.54 -1.43 4.20
N SER A 331 3.02 -1.03 5.37
CA SER A 331 1.63 -0.54 5.47
C SER A 331 1.32 0.51 4.40
N SER A 332 0.22 0.29 3.69
CA SER A 332 -0.28 1.24 2.68
C SER A 332 -1.26 2.26 3.29
N LYS A 333 -1.56 2.16 4.59
CA LYS A 333 -2.53 3.03 5.26
C LYS A 333 -1.92 4.37 5.61
N THR A 334 -2.67 5.42 5.33
CA THR A 334 -2.31 6.79 5.70
C THR A 334 -2.46 6.96 7.21
N SER A 335 -1.47 7.59 7.82
CA SER A 335 -1.53 8.03 9.21
C SER A 335 -1.40 9.54 9.29
N VAL A 336 -2.14 10.16 10.19
CA VAL A 336 -2.12 11.60 10.45
C VAL A 336 -1.87 11.88 11.93
N ILE A 337 -1.19 12.97 12.22
CA ILE A 337 -1.07 13.49 13.60
C ILE A 337 -2.28 14.38 13.88
N ALA A 338 -3.04 14.05 14.92
CA ALA A 338 -4.22 14.80 15.34
C ALA A 338 -4.15 15.12 16.83
N ARG A 339 -4.82 16.18 17.27
CA ARG A 339 -5.00 16.49 18.71
C ARG A 339 -6.22 15.76 19.22
N ILE A 340 -6.06 15.00 20.31
CA ILE A 340 -7.19 14.35 20.98
C ILE A 340 -8.05 15.41 21.69
N THR A 341 -9.37 15.31 21.58
CA THR A 341 -10.29 16.33 22.14
C THR A 341 -10.74 16.04 23.55
N GLU A 342 -10.48 14.84 24.07
CA GLU A 342 -10.91 14.44 25.40
C GLU A 342 -9.90 13.46 26.01
N ARG A 343 -9.77 13.47 27.32
CA ARG A 343 -8.99 12.49 28.07
C ARG A 343 -9.56 11.08 27.89
N VAL A 344 -8.68 10.10 27.61
CA VAL A 344 -9.00 8.69 27.52
C VAL A 344 -8.11 7.88 28.46
N ALA A 345 -8.70 7.25 29.47
CA ALA A 345 -7.97 6.41 30.42
C ALA A 345 -7.80 4.97 29.88
N ASN A 346 -6.62 4.39 30.11
CA ASN A 346 -6.29 2.98 29.81
C ASN A 346 -5.99 2.22 31.10
N ARG A 347 -7.03 1.94 31.89
CA ARG A 347 -6.91 1.33 33.23
C ARG A 347 -6.50 -0.13 33.25
N ASP A 348 -6.72 -0.84 32.13
CA ASP A 348 -6.57 -2.30 32.06
C ASP A 348 -5.15 -2.73 31.66
N SER A 349 -4.22 -1.77 31.48
CA SER A 349 -2.85 -2.03 30.98
C SER A 349 -2.84 -2.92 29.72
N MET A 350 -3.79 -2.69 28.82
CA MET A 350 -3.90 -3.35 27.53
C MET A 350 -3.56 -2.39 26.41
N ARG A 351 -3.00 -2.90 25.32
CA ARG A 351 -2.87 -2.13 24.07
C ARG A 351 -4.25 -1.82 23.53
N SER A 352 -4.69 -0.57 23.66
CA SER A 352 -6.06 -0.16 23.35
C SER A 352 -6.14 0.49 21.98
N TYR A 353 -6.97 -0.04 21.10
CA TYR A 353 -7.28 0.50 19.78
C TYR A 353 -8.53 1.36 19.88
N LEU A 354 -8.31 2.67 20.00
CA LEU A 354 -9.34 3.66 20.17
C LEU A 354 -9.87 4.11 18.80
N ARG A 355 -11.16 3.95 18.58
CA ARG A 355 -11.86 4.50 17.42
C ARG A 355 -12.08 5.98 17.64
N VAL A 356 -11.70 6.79 16.66
CA VAL A 356 -11.83 8.25 16.70
C VAL A 356 -12.55 8.76 15.47
N ARG A 357 -13.13 9.92 15.59
CA ARG A 357 -13.60 10.72 14.47
C ARG A 357 -12.58 11.82 14.19
N LEU A 358 -11.89 11.71 13.06
CA LEU A 358 -10.98 12.74 12.57
C LEU A 358 -11.78 13.85 11.90
N ARG A 359 -11.42 15.10 12.22
CA ARG A 359 -11.96 16.30 11.58
C ARG A 359 -10.85 17.31 11.34
N ASN A 360 -10.92 17.97 10.20
CA ASN A 360 -10.05 19.10 9.91
C ASN A 360 -10.72 20.38 10.43
N THR A 361 -9.98 21.20 11.19
CA THR A 361 -10.44 22.46 11.74
C THR A 361 -9.46 23.57 11.38
N GLU A 362 -9.82 24.83 11.60
CA GLU A 362 -8.92 25.96 11.39
C GLU A 362 -7.64 25.86 12.26
N SER A 363 -7.72 25.19 13.41
CA SER A 363 -6.58 24.95 14.31
C SER A 363 -5.79 23.69 14.00
N GLY A 364 -6.15 22.95 12.93
CA GLY A 364 -5.55 21.71 12.48
C GLY A 364 -6.41 20.46 12.72
N MET A 365 -5.79 19.30 12.55
CA MET A 365 -6.48 18.02 12.68
C MET A 365 -6.78 17.68 14.13
N ILE A 366 -8.06 17.33 14.41
CA ILE A 366 -8.51 16.83 15.71
C ILE A 366 -9.02 15.39 15.62
N ALA A 367 -8.92 14.68 16.74
CA ALA A 367 -9.40 13.32 16.91
C ALA A 367 -10.39 13.26 18.09
N GLU A 368 -11.67 13.11 17.80
CA GLU A 368 -12.74 12.97 18.78
C GLU A 368 -12.88 11.49 19.18
N PRO A 369 -12.59 11.10 20.45
CA PRO A 369 -12.76 9.73 20.90
C PRO A 369 -14.22 9.30 20.86
N LEU A 370 -14.49 8.15 20.26
CA LEU A 370 -15.82 7.56 20.32
C LEU A 370 -15.98 6.80 21.64
N ARG A 371 -16.76 7.34 22.57
CA ARG A 371 -17.03 6.75 23.90
C ARG A 371 -17.84 5.44 23.85
N ILE A 372 -18.16 4.97 22.65
CA ILE A 372 -18.94 3.74 22.46
C ILE A 372 -18.03 2.55 22.71
N THR A 373 -18.05 2.06 23.92
CA THR A 373 -17.31 0.87 24.37
C THR A 373 -18.13 -0.38 24.14
N GLY A 374 -17.57 -1.33 23.42
CA GLY A 374 -18.20 -2.63 23.16
C GLY A 374 -17.64 -3.25 21.88
N SER A 375 -17.32 -4.53 21.97
CA SER A 375 -16.71 -5.30 20.87
C SER A 375 -17.70 -5.63 19.74
N GLY A 376 -19.02 -5.54 20.00
CA GLY A 376 -20.08 -5.80 19.02
C GLY A 376 -20.76 -4.56 18.44
N ILE A 377 -20.37 -3.34 18.83
CA ILE A 377 -21.12 -2.14 18.47
C ILE A 377 -20.70 -1.61 17.09
N LEU A 378 -21.37 -2.09 16.02
CA LEU A 378 -21.13 -1.67 14.63
C LEU A 378 -21.26 -0.16 14.41
N SER A 379 -22.16 0.51 15.12
CA SER A 379 -22.33 1.97 14.99
C SER A 379 -21.05 2.75 15.33
N SER A 380 -20.14 2.17 16.10
CA SER A 380 -18.83 2.78 16.36
C SER A 380 -17.91 2.76 15.14
N LEU A 381 -18.02 1.77 14.27
CA LEU A 381 -17.30 1.73 12.99
C LEU A 381 -17.91 2.70 11.97
N LEU A 382 -19.25 2.85 11.97
CA LEU A 382 -19.94 3.81 11.09
C LEU A 382 -19.58 5.27 11.39
N LYS A 383 -19.25 5.56 12.65
CA LYS A 383 -18.91 6.92 13.11
C LYS A 383 -17.41 7.21 13.09
N ALA A 384 -16.57 6.16 13.10
CA ALA A 384 -15.14 6.28 13.09
C ALA A 384 -14.63 6.42 11.65
N ASN A 385 -13.64 7.29 11.47
CA ASN A 385 -12.80 7.34 10.27
C ASN A 385 -11.31 7.23 10.60
N GLY A 386 -10.99 6.97 11.88
CA GLY A 386 -9.63 6.78 12.35
C GLY A 386 -9.53 5.82 13.55
N ILE A 387 -8.35 5.24 13.71
CA ILE A 387 -7.97 4.42 14.85
C ILE A 387 -6.65 4.93 15.39
N THR A 388 -6.59 5.23 16.70
CA THR A 388 -5.34 5.49 17.42
C THR A 388 -5.06 4.39 18.45
N VAL A 389 -3.79 4.20 18.78
CA VAL A 389 -3.35 3.13 19.68
C VAL A 389 -2.82 3.74 20.97
N ILE A 390 -3.31 3.27 22.12
CA ILE A 390 -2.73 3.53 23.43
C ILE A 390 -1.90 2.30 23.81
N PRO A 391 -0.58 2.42 23.97
CA PRO A 391 0.29 1.29 24.34
C PRO A 391 -0.07 0.68 25.71
N GLU A 392 0.34 -0.56 25.97
CA GLU A 392 0.04 -1.30 27.20
C GLU A 392 0.58 -0.61 28.46
N ASN A 393 1.72 0.07 28.35
CA ASN A 393 2.42 0.75 29.45
C ASN A 393 2.01 2.22 29.63
N VAL A 394 0.98 2.67 28.92
CA VAL A 394 0.49 4.06 28.98
C VAL A 394 -0.88 4.05 29.66
N GLU A 395 -1.03 4.81 30.73
CA GLU A 395 -2.26 4.88 31.54
C GLU A 395 -3.41 5.61 30.84
N GLY A 396 -3.12 6.30 29.74
CA GLY A 396 -4.12 7.02 28.95
C GLY A 396 -3.51 8.08 28.04
N ILE A 397 -4.37 8.89 27.47
CA ILE A 397 -4.04 10.05 26.65
C ILE A 397 -4.79 11.23 27.27
N GLU A 398 -4.09 12.35 27.50
CA GLU A 398 -4.71 13.57 28.02
C GLU A 398 -5.32 14.40 26.87
N GLU A 399 -6.30 15.23 27.20
CA GLU A 399 -6.88 16.20 26.26
C GLU A 399 -5.79 17.12 25.70
N GLY A 400 -5.78 17.33 24.39
CA GLY A 400 -4.79 18.17 23.71
C GLY A 400 -3.53 17.43 23.26
N ASP A 401 -3.30 16.18 23.71
CA ASP A 401 -2.15 15.39 23.28
C ASP A 401 -2.18 15.13 21.79
N ARG A 402 -0.99 15.05 21.19
CA ARG A 402 -0.82 14.63 19.79
C ARG A 402 -0.78 13.12 19.69
N VAL A 403 -1.71 12.57 18.91
CA VAL A 403 -1.82 11.13 18.66
C VAL A 403 -1.62 10.83 17.19
N ASN A 404 -1.00 9.69 16.91
CA ASN A 404 -0.93 9.16 15.56
C ASN A 404 -2.22 8.36 15.27
N VAL A 405 -2.95 8.75 14.25
CA VAL A 405 -4.23 8.13 13.87
C VAL A 405 -4.11 7.49 12.50
N THR A 406 -4.33 6.19 12.44
CA THR A 406 -4.47 5.48 11.16
C THR A 406 -5.86 5.77 10.58
N VAL A 407 -5.89 6.30 9.36
CA VAL A 407 -7.13 6.63 8.64
C VAL A 407 -7.77 5.35 8.12
N ILE A 408 -9.08 5.16 8.40
CA ILE A 408 -9.87 3.99 7.98
C ILE A 408 -11.11 4.37 7.17
N GLY A 409 -11.38 5.64 6.98
CA GLY A 409 -12.51 6.17 6.22
C GLY A 409 -12.24 7.61 5.79
N ASP A 410 -13.22 8.23 5.14
CA ASP A 410 -13.07 9.59 4.63
C ASP A 410 -12.93 10.61 5.78
N VAL A 411 -12.05 11.59 5.59
CA VAL A 411 -11.83 12.71 6.52
C VAL A 411 -12.42 13.96 5.89
N TYR A 412 -13.41 14.54 6.55
CA TYR A 412 -14.12 15.73 6.11
C TYR A 412 -13.72 16.97 6.92
#